data_9754ea2b354556d120d6f0abefa105d3
#
_entry.id   9754ea2b354556d120d6f0abefa105d3
#
_cell.length_a   1.000
_cell.length_b   1.000
_cell.length_c   1.000
_cell.angle_alpha   90.00
_cell.angle_beta   90.00
_cell.angle_gamma   90.00
#
_symmetry.space_group_name_H-M   'P 1'
#
loop_
_entity.id
_entity.type
_entity.pdbx_description
1 polymer ?
#
loop_
_entity_poly.entity_id
_entity_poly.type
_entity_poly.pdbx_seq_one_letter_code
_entity_poly.pdbx_strand_id
1 'polypeptide(L)'
;MAIFLLIMIDGIKRFVAENTVLSDRMAGVAALVLVILGFFASIAIIVNGATGFLGEASGVSTRIGPRIDQIIGDLAALVGVETPPTAMDLLSRLDMGSYLTQVAFQVQNVASGAFFVLVYLGFLIAAQAGFQRKIVGMFPVRETRHEARAVFQRIRSGVEGYLWVQAVTGVMICAVAWVLMRAVGLQNAEFWTFVIFVVGFIPILGGAVAGLAPPMFALVQFESYWPALILLIGLQAVLFIVGNWIQPRMQGDNQNIDPVVVLLALALWGKLWGVIGMFLSTPLAVLAMAILAEFKGSRWIAILMSGDGEPYPDDDEGGARKRPAPRVNAPQADTDVSDR
;
A
#
# COMPACT_ATOMS: atom_id res chain seq x y z
N MET A 1 2.56 -6.51 -12.13
CA MET A 1 2.07 -7.47 -11.10
C MET A 1 2.99 -8.67 -10.92
N ALA A 2 3.22 -9.54 -11.92
CA ALA A 2 4.01 -10.77 -11.74
C ALA A 2 5.43 -10.53 -11.21
N ILE A 3 6.13 -9.48 -11.66
CA ILE A 3 7.48 -9.12 -11.17
C ILE A 3 7.44 -8.74 -9.68
N PHE A 4 6.43 -7.97 -9.25
CA PHE A 4 6.28 -7.58 -7.84
C PHE A 4 5.95 -8.79 -6.95
N LEU A 5 5.12 -9.72 -7.45
CA LEU A 5 4.87 -10.99 -6.76
C LEU A 5 6.14 -11.84 -6.66
N LEU A 6 6.97 -11.86 -7.70
CA LEU A 6 8.26 -12.55 -7.65
C LEU A 6 9.18 -11.94 -6.57
N ILE A 7 9.25 -10.61 -6.50
CA ILE A 7 10.03 -9.91 -5.47
C ILE A 7 9.48 -10.23 -4.08
N MET A 8 8.15 -10.23 -3.90
CA MET A 8 7.50 -10.63 -2.65
C MET A 8 7.82 -12.08 -2.25
N ILE A 9 7.75 -13.02 -3.21
CA ILE A 9 8.10 -14.43 -2.95
C ILE A 9 9.55 -14.55 -2.48
N ASP A 10 10.47 -13.84 -3.13
CA ASP A 10 11.88 -13.85 -2.74
C ASP A 10 12.10 -13.22 -1.35
N GLY A 11 11.34 -12.15 -1.01
CA GLY A 11 11.36 -11.55 0.33
C GLY A 11 10.83 -12.50 1.42
N ILE A 12 9.66 -13.13 1.17
CA ILE A 12 9.07 -14.13 2.07
C ILE A 12 10.01 -15.34 2.22
N LYS A 13 10.58 -15.83 1.11
CA LYS A 13 11.57 -16.92 1.15
C LYS A 13 12.72 -16.59 2.08
N ARG A 14 13.30 -15.38 1.98
CA ARG A 14 14.41 -14.93 2.82
C ARG A 14 14.01 -14.87 4.29
N PHE A 15 12.88 -14.24 4.57
CA PHE A 15 12.34 -14.16 5.93
C PHE A 15 12.10 -15.55 6.56
N VAL A 16 11.53 -16.47 5.80
CA VAL A 16 11.31 -17.86 6.26
C VAL A 16 12.62 -18.58 6.46
N ALA A 17 13.60 -18.43 5.56
CA ALA A 17 14.90 -19.09 5.68
C ALA A 17 15.71 -18.55 6.88
N GLU A 18 15.62 -17.26 7.18
CA GLU A 18 16.33 -16.67 8.32
C GLU A 18 15.69 -17.00 9.69
N ASN A 19 14.37 -17.20 9.74
CA ASN A 19 13.63 -17.43 10.98
C ASN A 19 13.24 -18.89 11.21
N THR A 20 13.54 -19.80 10.27
CA THR A 20 13.19 -21.23 10.39
C THR A 20 14.38 -22.12 9.97
N VAL A 21 14.34 -23.37 10.42
CA VAL A 21 15.34 -24.40 10.09
C VAL A 21 15.13 -24.98 8.68
N LEU A 22 14.29 -24.38 7.85
CA LEU A 22 13.95 -24.86 6.53
C LEU A 22 15.12 -24.62 5.54
N SER A 23 15.35 -25.60 4.66
CA SER A 23 16.33 -25.40 3.57
C SER A 23 15.83 -24.33 2.60
N ASP A 24 16.74 -23.66 1.89
CA ASP A 24 16.43 -22.63 0.88
C ASP A 24 15.39 -23.06 -0.16
N ARG A 25 15.39 -24.33 -0.55
CA ARG A 25 14.41 -24.88 -1.49
C ARG A 25 13.03 -24.99 -0.85
N MET A 26 12.96 -25.47 0.38
CA MET A 26 11.70 -25.60 1.12
C MET A 26 11.11 -24.23 1.45
N ALA A 27 11.94 -23.26 1.84
CA ALA A 27 11.52 -21.88 2.06
C ALA A 27 10.94 -21.25 0.78
N GLY A 28 11.55 -21.50 -0.38
CA GLY A 28 11.04 -21.04 -1.67
C GLY A 28 9.67 -21.67 -2.05
N VAL A 29 9.53 -22.98 -1.82
CA VAL A 29 8.26 -23.67 -2.07
C VAL A 29 7.20 -23.17 -1.08
N ALA A 30 7.53 -23.00 0.19
CA ALA A 30 6.60 -22.49 1.20
C ALA A 30 6.12 -21.06 0.86
N ALA A 31 7.02 -20.18 0.43
CA ALA A 31 6.68 -18.83 0.00
C ALA A 31 5.75 -18.84 -1.23
N LEU A 32 6.04 -19.69 -2.22
CA LEU A 32 5.20 -19.82 -3.42
C LEU A 32 3.80 -20.33 -3.05
N VAL A 33 3.72 -21.39 -2.23
CA VAL A 33 2.45 -21.96 -1.75
C VAL A 33 1.65 -20.91 -0.98
N LEU A 34 2.30 -20.15 -0.10
CA LEU A 34 1.65 -19.08 0.68
C LEU A 34 1.07 -18.01 -0.23
N VAL A 35 1.81 -17.56 -1.24
CA VAL A 35 1.32 -16.56 -2.20
C VAL A 35 0.17 -17.11 -3.03
N ILE A 36 0.23 -18.35 -3.49
CA ILE A 36 -0.85 -18.98 -4.25
C ILE A 36 -2.09 -19.16 -3.38
N LEU A 37 -1.94 -19.66 -2.15
CA LEU A 37 -3.06 -19.81 -1.21
C LEU A 37 -3.67 -18.45 -0.85
N GLY A 38 -2.85 -17.45 -0.57
CA GLY A 38 -3.30 -16.08 -0.31
C GLY A 38 -4.08 -15.51 -1.49
N PHE A 39 -3.65 -15.81 -2.71
CA PHE A 39 -4.32 -15.41 -3.93
C PHE A 39 -5.71 -16.07 -4.08
N PHE A 40 -5.81 -17.38 -3.91
CA PHE A 40 -7.11 -18.07 -3.98
C PHE A 40 -8.03 -17.68 -2.81
N ALA A 41 -7.48 -17.51 -1.61
CA ALA A 41 -8.22 -16.99 -0.46
C ALA A 41 -8.78 -15.59 -0.74
N SER A 42 -8.00 -14.72 -1.38
CA SER A 42 -8.43 -13.39 -1.79
C SER A 42 -9.64 -13.44 -2.74
N ILE A 43 -9.58 -14.30 -3.75
CA ILE A 43 -10.71 -14.50 -4.68
C ILE A 43 -11.94 -15.02 -3.92
N ALA A 44 -11.76 -16.00 -3.05
CA ALA A 44 -12.87 -16.58 -2.27
C ALA A 44 -13.52 -15.53 -1.36
N ILE A 45 -12.73 -14.69 -0.69
CA ILE A 45 -13.25 -13.60 0.17
C ILE A 45 -14.02 -12.56 -0.64
N ILE A 46 -13.48 -12.16 -1.82
CA ILE A 46 -14.17 -11.21 -2.72
C ILE A 46 -15.50 -11.80 -3.19
N VAL A 47 -15.48 -13.04 -3.67
CA VAL A 47 -16.71 -13.68 -4.19
C VAL A 47 -17.73 -13.85 -3.07
N ASN A 48 -17.34 -14.39 -1.91
CA ASN A 48 -18.25 -14.58 -0.78
C ASN A 48 -18.75 -13.24 -0.22
N GLY A 49 -17.88 -12.23 -0.12
CA GLY A 49 -18.27 -10.90 0.31
C GLY A 49 -19.26 -10.26 -0.67
N ALA A 50 -18.95 -10.30 -1.97
CA ALA A 50 -19.83 -9.74 -3.01
C ALA A 50 -21.19 -10.46 -3.03
N THR A 51 -21.23 -11.80 -2.94
CA THR A 51 -22.49 -12.56 -2.89
C THR A 51 -23.27 -12.30 -1.59
N GLY A 52 -22.59 -12.10 -0.45
CA GLY A 52 -23.21 -11.67 0.81
C GLY A 52 -23.90 -10.32 0.66
N PHE A 53 -23.18 -9.32 0.13
CA PHE A 53 -23.76 -8.00 -0.16
C PHE A 53 -24.91 -8.06 -1.17
N LEU A 54 -24.81 -8.87 -2.23
CA LEU A 54 -25.87 -9.04 -3.23
C LEU A 54 -27.11 -9.77 -2.65
N GLY A 55 -26.88 -10.78 -1.79
CA GLY A 55 -27.97 -11.46 -1.10
C GLY A 55 -28.71 -10.55 -0.12
N GLU A 56 -28.01 -9.68 0.57
CA GLU A 56 -28.56 -8.69 1.46
C GLU A 56 -29.18 -7.50 0.69
N ALA A 57 -28.69 -7.19 -0.52
CA ALA A 57 -29.23 -6.11 -1.34
C ALA A 57 -30.72 -6.30 -1.70
N SER A 58 -31.21 -7.53 -1.77
CA SER A 58 -32.65 -7.81 -1.88
C SER A 58 -33.44 -7.46 -0.61
N GLY A 59 -32.79 -7.43 0.56
CA GLY A 59 -33.35 -6.96 1.84
C GLY A 59 -33.01 -5.49 2.17
N VAL A 60 -32.17 -4.84 1.36
CA VAL A 60 -31.68 -3.45 1.58
C VAL A 60 -32.84 -2.45 1.63
N SER A 61 -33.85 -2.59 0.77
CA SER A 61 -35.00 -1.70 0.73
C SER A 61 -35.84 -1.73 2.00
N THR A 62 -35.91 -2.88 2.69
CA THR A 62 -36.77 -3.07 3.86
C THR A 62 -36.08 -2.78 5.19
N ARG A 63 -34.76 -3.01 5.30
CA ARG A 63 -34.00 -2.81 6.55
C ARG A 63 -33.12 -1.57 6.55
N ILE A 64 -32.44 -1.31 5.43
CA ILE A 64 -31.44 -0.25 5.32
C ILE A 64 -32.10 1.09 5.00
N GLY A 65 -33.17 1.12 4.17
CA GLY A 65 -33.89 2.35 3.82
C GLY A 65 -34.33 3.19 5.02
N PRO A 66 -35.11 2.62 5.97
CA PRO A 66 -35.55 3.35 7.16
C PRO A 66 -34.38 3.87 8.02
N ARG A 67 -33.26 3.12 8.08
CA ARG A 67 -32.09 3.55 8.84
C ARG A 67 -31.34 4.70 8.17
N ILE A 68 -31.23 4.69 6.85
CA ILE A 68 -30.67 5.81 6.09
C ILE A 68 -31.58 7.05 6.26
N ASP A 69 -32.90 6.90 6.19
CA ASP A 69 -33.85 8.02 6.41
C ASP A 69 -33.70 8.63 7.81
N GLN A 70 -33.52 7.77 8.82
CA GLN A 70 -33.25 8.24 10.18
C GLN A 70 -31.96 9.04 10.27
N ILE A 71 -30.83 8.50 9.71
CA ILE A 71 -29.53 9.17 9.71
C ILE A 71 -29.62 10.52 8.99
N ILE A 72 -30.27 10.54 7.81
CA ILE A 72 -30.48 11.77 7.03
C ILE A 72 -31.33 12.78 7.84
N GLY A 73 -32.39 12.30 8.50
CA GLY A 73 -33.26 13.14 9.35
C GLY A 73 -32.50 13.74 10.53
N ASP A 74 -31.70 12.94 11.24
CA ASP A 74 -30.87 13.39 12.36
C ASP A 74 -29.82 14.42 11.91
N LEU A 75 -29.18 14.21 10.76
CA LEU A 75 -28.25 15.18 10.19
C LEU A 75 -28.93 16.46 9.73
N ALA A 76 -30.11 16.33 9.10
CA ALA A 76 -30.89 17.47 8.64
C ALA A 76 -31.35 18.35 9.82
N ALA A 77 -31.73 17.72 10.92
CA ALA A 77 -32.10 18.43 12.16
C ALA A 77 -30.92 19.22 12.74
N LEU A 78 -29.69 18.68 12.66
CA LEU A 78 -28.47 19.37 13.11
C LEU A 78 -28.11 20.58 12.25
N VAL A 79 -28.40 20.53 10.94
CA VAL A 79 -28.06 21.59 9.97
C VAL A 79 -29.25 22.54 9.73
N GLY A 80 -30.45 22.23 10.25
CA GLY A 80 -31.66 23.06 10.10
C GLY A 80 -32.33 22.93 8.73
N VAL A 81 -32.22 21.76 8.07
CA VAL A 81 -32.90 21.47 6.79
C VAL A 81 -34.28 20.89 7.05
N GLU A 82 -35.33 21.61 6.66
CA GLU A 82 -36.72 21.23 6.93
C GLU A 82 -37.23 20.03 6.11
N THR A 83 -36.70 19.83 4.91
CA THR A 83 -37.13 18.75 4.00
C THR A 83 -35.94 17.96 3.49
N PRO A 84 -35.43 16.99 4.26
CA PRO A 84 -34.34 16.15 3.80
C PRO A 84 -34.81 15.17 2.70
N PRO A 85 -33.92 14.82 1.73
CA PRO A 85 -34.23 13.80 0.75
C PRO A 85 -34.38 12.44 1.43
N THR A 86 -35.29 11.60 0.93
CA THR A 86 -35.43 10.23 1.44
C THR A 86 -34.37 9.27 0.86
N ALA A 87 -34.12 8.20 1.58
CA ALA A 87 -33.23 7.11 1.07
C ALA A 87 -33.71 6.63 -0.30
N MET A 88 -35.03 6.54 -0.50
CA MET A 88 -35.63 6.11 -1.75
C MET A 88 -35.34 7.10 -2.90
N ASP A 89 -35.38 8.41 -2.62
CA ASP A 89 -35.05 9.46 -3.60
C ASP A 89 -33.57 9.38 -4.00
N LEU A 90 -32.68 9.10 -3.04
CA LEU A 90 -31.25 8.93 -3.30
C LEU A 90 -30.98 7.64 -4.05
N LEU A 91 -31.59 6.52 -3.66
CA LEU A 91 -31.44 5.22 -4.30
C LEU A 91 -32.03 5.21 -5.73
N SER A 92 -33.14 5.93 -5.97
CA SER A 92 -33.72 6.04 -7.31
C SER A 92 -32.84 6.80 -8.30
N ARG A 93 -31.98 7.69 -7.80
CA ARG A 93 -30.98 8.42 -8.60
C ARG A 93 -29.73 7.57 -8.87
N LEU A 94 -29.52 6.53 -8.09
CA LEU A 94 -28.41 5.58 -8.26
C LEU A 94 -28.95 4.39 -9.04
N ASP A 95 -28.47 4.19 -10.26
CA ASP A 95 -28.75 2.97 -11.04
C ASP A 95 -28.02 1.78 -10.41
N MET A 96 -28.57 1.25 -9.31
CA MET A 96 -28.00 0.11 -8.58
C MET A 96 -27.78 -1.10 -9.48
N GLY A 97 -28.64 -1.30 -10.51
CA GLY A 97 -28.49 -2.41 -11.46
C GLY A 97 -27.20 -2.29 -12.27
N SER A 98 -26.90 -1.11 -12.77
CA SER A 98 -25.66 -0.86 -13.51
C SER A 98 -24.42 -0.99 -12.62
N TYR A 99 -24.48 -0.49 -11.38
CA TYR A 99 -23.37 -0.64 -10.41
C TYR A 99 -23.08 -2.11 -10.08
N LEU A 100 -24.12 -2.89 -9.77
CA LEU A 100 -23.99 -4.32 -9.49
C LEU A 100 -23.40 -5.09 -10.68
N THR A 101 -23.87 -4.76 -11.88
CA THR A 101 -23.33 -5.35 -13.12
C THR A 101 -21.85 -4.97 -13.33
N GLN A 102 -21.49 -3.71 -13.09
CA GLN A 102 -20.09 -3.26 -13.17
C GLN A 102 -19.21 -3.98 -12.14
N VAL A 103 -19.66 -4.13 -10.89
CA VAL A 103 -18.93 -4.86 -9.85
C VAL A 103 -18.73 -6.33 -10.27
N ALA A 104 -19.75 -7.00 -10.78
CA ALA A 104 -19.67 -8.37 -11.28
C ALA A 104 -18.65 -8.50 -12.43
N PHE A 105 -18.66 -7.58 -13.40
CA PHE A 105 -17.66 -7.54 -14.47
C PHE A 105 -16.24 -7.27 -13.93
N GLN A 106 -16.08 -6.40 -12.95
CA GLN A 106 -14.78 -6.14 -12.33
C GLN A 106 -14.24 -7.37 -11.59
N VAL A 107 -15.08 -8.09 -10.86
CA VAL A 107 -14.69 -9.36 -10.21
C VAL A 107 -14.24 -10.39 -11.25
N GLN A 108 -14.97 -10.53 -12.37
CA GLN A 108 -14.59 -11.42 -13.45
C GLN A 108 -13.26 -11.00 -14.11
N ASN A 109 -13.05 -9.70 -14.34
CA ASN A 109 -11.81 -9.16 -14.90
C ASN A 109 -10.61 -9.39 -13.95
N VAL A 110 -10.80 -9.22 -12.64
CA VAL A 110 -9.78 -9.52 -11.63
C VAL A 110 -9.43 -11.01 -11.67
N ALA A 111 -10.42 -11.91 -11.70
CA ALA A 111 -10.18 -13.35 -11.75
C ALA A 111 -9.42 -13.77 -13.03
N SER A 112 -9.82 -13.22 -14.18
CA SER A 112 -9.14 -13.49 -15.46
C SER A 112 -7.72 -12.92 -15.48
N GLY A 113 -7.54 -11.67 -15.06
CA GLY A 113 -6.23 -11.02 -14.95
C GLY A 113 -5.30 -11.76 -14.01
N ALA A 114 -5.82 -12.28 -12.94
CA ALA A 114 -5.13 -13.06 -11.96
C ALA A 114 -4.55 -14.37 -12.52
N PHE A 115 -5.28 -15.07 -13.37
CA PHE A 115 -4.78 -16.25 -14.06
C PHE A 115 -3.54 -15.91 -14.91
N PHE A 116 -3.60 -14.84 -15.70
CA PHE A 116 -2.45 -14.39 -16.48
C PHE A 116 -1.26 -14.01 -15.60
N VAL A 117 -1.50 -13.36 -14.46
CA VAL A 117 -0.44 -13.01 -13.51
C VAL A 117 0.26 -14.26 -12.99
N LEU A 118 -0.48 -15.32 -12.65
CA LEU A 118 0.10 -16.60 -12.20
C LEU A 118 0.89 -17.29 -13.32
N VAL A 119 0.40 -17.28 -14.55
CA VAL A 119 1.10 -17.82 -15.72
C VAL A 119 2.42 -17.06 -15.93
N TYR A 120 2.39 -15.72 -15.96
CA TYR A 120 3.60 -14.90 -16.10
C TYR A 120 4.57 -15.11 -14.92
N LEU A 121 4.05 -15.25 -13.70
CA LEU A 121 4.87 -15.57 -12.52
C LEU A 121 5.60 -16.89 -12.70
N GLY A 122 4.92 -17.93 -13.17
CA GLY A 122 5.54 -19.23 -13.48
C GLY A 122 6.68 -19.12 -14.50
N PHE A 123 6.45 -18.37 -15.59
CA PHE A 123 7.49 -18.10 -16.59
C PHE A 123 8.66 -17.28 -16.01
N LEU A 124 8.40 -16.28 -15.17
CA LEU A 124 9.46 -15.49 -14.54
C LEU A 124 10.31 -16.33 -13.59
N ILE A 125 9.70 -17.19 -12.78
CA ILE A 125 10.41 -18.11 -11.89
C ILE A 125 11.29 -19.05 -12.73
N ALA A 126 10.77 -19.62 -13.82
CA ALA A 126 11.54 -20.48 -14.72
C ALA A 126 12.68 -19.74 -15.42
N ALA A 127 12.48 -18.47 -15.78
CA ALA A 127 13.48 -17.63 -16.46
C ALA A 127 14.57 -17.09 -15.53
N GLN A 128 14.35 -17.11 -14.21
CA GLN A 128 15.25 -16.49 -13.21
C GLN A 128 16.70 -17.00 -13.31
N ALA A 129 16.88 -18.34 -13.48
CA ALA A 129 18.20 -18.95 -13.65
C ALA A 129 18.89 -18.54 -14.97
N GLY A 130 18.10 -18.30 -16.02
CA GLY A 130 18.60 -17.83 -17.32
C GLY A 130 19.02 -16.38 -17.33
N PHE A 131 18.37 -15.54 -16.52
CA PHE A 131 18.63 -14.11 -16.44
C PHE A 131 20.04 -13.80 -15.94
N GLN A 132 20.53 -14.54 -14.96
CA GLN A 132 21.91 -14.43 -14.47
C GLN A 132 22.96 -14.71 -15.56
N ARG A 133 22.69 -15.68 -16.42
CA ARG A 133 23.58 -15.99 -17.57
C ARG A 133 23.54 -14.87 -18.62
N LYS A 134 22.38 -14.25 -18.84
CA LYS A 134 22.22 -13.13 -19.78
C LYS A 134 22.99 -11.90 -19.32
N ILE A 135 22.96 -11.56 -18.03
CA ILE A 135 23.75 -10.45 -17.46
C ILE A 135 25.25 -10.66 -17.74
N VAL A 136 25.75 -11.89 -17.60
CA VAL A 136 27.16 -12.21 -17.90
C VAL A 136 27.47 -11.99 -19.38
N GLY A 137 26.56 -12.33 -20.29
CA GLY A 137 26.72 -12.11 -21.72
C GLY A 137 26.59 -10.65 -22.16
N MET A 138 25.73 -9.89 -21.49
CA MET A 138 25.53 -8.45 -21.79
C MET A 138 26.72 -7.59 -21.33
N PHE A 139 27.35 -7.96 -20.22
CA PHE A 139 28.47 -7.21 -19.61
C PHE A 139 29.71 -8.11 -19.53
N PRO A 140 30.51 -8.22 -20.62
CA PRO A 140 31.70 -9.09 -20.66
C PRO A 140 32.81 -8.58 -19.73
N VAL A 141 32.91 -7.28 -19.49
CA VAL A 141 33.91 -6.68 -18.61
C VAL A 141 33.50 -6.87 -17.15
N ARG A 142 34.41 -7.34 -16.30
CA ARG A 142 34.12 -7.66 -14.89
C ARG A 142 33.66 -6.44 -14.08
N GLU A 143 34.26 -5.27 -14.28
CA GLU A 143 33.94 -4.04 -13.58
C GLU A 143 32.52 -3.58 -13.90
N THR A 144 32.18 -3.41 -15.18
CA THR A 144 30.83 -3.02 -15.62
C THR A 144 29.76 -4.04 -15.18
N ARG A 145 30.13 -5.34 -15.09
CA ARG A 145 29.23 -6.37 -14.57
C ARG A 145 28.98 -6.22 -13.08
N HIS A 146 30.00 -5.84 -12.31
CA HIS A 146 29.86 -5.62 -10.87
C HIS A 146 28.96 -4.42 -10.60
N GLU A 147 29.18 -3.31 -11.31
CA GLU A 147 28.33 -2.12 -11.25
C GLU A 147 26.88 -2.44 -11.63
N ALA A 148 26.65 -3.09 -12.77
CA ALA A 148 25.31 -3.48 -13.21
C ALA A 148 24.58 -4.37 -12.18
N ARG A 149 25.32 -5.28 -11.52
CA ARG A 149 24.74 -6.10 -10.43
C ARG A 149 24.42 -5.29 -9.19
N ALA A 150 25.27 -4.37 -8.80
CA ALA A 150 25.04 -3.49 -7.65
C ALA A 150 23.80 -2.63 -7.87
N VAL A 151 23.65 -2.01 -9.06
CA VAL A 151 22.45 -1.25 -9.47
C VAL A 151 21.21 -2.12 -9.40
N PHE A 152 21.24 -3.31 -9.97
CA PHE A 152 20.10 -4.22 -9.96
C PHE A 152 19.71 -4.66 -8.54
N GLN A 153 20.69 -4.92 -7.68
CA GLN A 153 20.45 -5.26 -6.28
C GLN A 153 19.85 -4.08 -5.51
N ARG A 154 20.36 -2.87 -5.74
CA ARG A 154 19.86 -1.63 -5.11
C ARG A 154 18.39 -1.37 -5.48
N ILE A 155 18.07 -1.46 -6.78
CA ILE A 155 16.68 -1.36 -7.28
C ILE A 155 15.79 -2.41 -6.62
N ARG A 156 16.24 -3.66 -6.61
CA ARG A 156 15.49 -4.77 -6.04
C ARG A 156 15.25 -4.59 -4.55
N SER A 157 16.27 -4.23 -3.79
CA SER A 157 16.14 -4.05 -2.33
C SER A 157 15.22 -2.88 -1.97
N GLY A 158 15.22 -1.80 -2.75
CA GLY A 158 14.30 -0.67 -2.55
C GLY A 158 12.83 -1.08 -2.71
N VAL A 159 12.51 -1.76 -3.81
CA VAL A 159 11.15 -2.26 -4.05
C VAL A 159 10.75 -3.33 -3.04
N GLU A 160 11.66 -4.26 -2.71
CA GLU A 160 11.43 -5.32 -1.73
C GLU A 160 11.16 -4.73 -0.34
N GLY A 161 11.98 -3.76 0.09
CA GLY A 161 11.81 -3.07 1.35
C GLY A 161 10.46 -2.36 1.45
N TYR A 162 10.04 -1.65 0.40
CA TYR A 162 8.71 -1.03 0.34
C TYR A 162 7.59 -2.05 0.51
N LEU A 163 7.61 -3.11 -0.31
CA LEU A 163 6.56 -4.14 -0.28
C LEU A 163 6.49 -4.86 1.07
N TRP A 164 7.66 -5.11 1.68
CA TRP A 164 7.75 -5.72 3.00
C TRP A 164 7.12 -4.84 4.08
N VAL A 165 7.52 -3.57 4.16
CA VAL A 165 6.96 -2.63 5.15
C VAL A 165 5.46 -2.51 4.96
N GLN A 166 5.00 -2.37 3.70
CA GLN A 166 3.57 -2.25 3.40
C GLN A 166 2.78 -3.52 3.79
N ALA A 167 3.35 -4.70 3.54
CA ALA A 167 2.71 -5.96 3.91
C ALA A 167 2.64 -6.12 5.44
N VAL A 168 3.73 -5.87 6.17
CA VAL A 168 3.76 -6.01 7.64
C VAL A 168 2.84 -5.00 8.31
N THR A 169 2.93 -3.72 7.94
CA THR A 169 2.05 -2.67 8.51
C THR A 169 0.59 -2.90 8.13
N GLY A 170 0.32 -3.36 6.90
CA GLY A 170 -1.01 -3.77 6.46
C GLY A 170 -1.58 -4.91 7.30
N VAL A 171 -0.80 -5.96 7.57
CA VAL A 171 -1.22 -7.07 8.45
C VAL A 171 -1.48 -6.58 9.88
N MET A 172 -0.65 -5.69 10.42
CA MET A 172 -0.86 -5.12 11.75
C MET A 172 -2.17 -4.33 11.84
N ILE A 173 -2.43 -3.44 10.86
CA ILE A 173 -3.69 -2.69 10.77
C ILE A 173 -4.87 -3.66 10.68
N CYS A 174 -4.78 -4.66 9.80
CA CYS A 174 -5.83 -5.64 9.57
C CYS A 174 -6.13 -6.48 10.81
N ALA A 175 -5.11 -6.91 11.55
CA ALA A 175 -5.29 -7.69 12.78
C ALA A 175 -6.10 -6.91 13.82
N VAL A 176 -5.74 -5.65 14.06
CA VAL A 176 -6.47 -4.80 15.01
C VAL A 176 -7.84 -4.42 14.49
N ALA A 177 -7.96 -4.08 13.20
CA ALA A 177 -9.24 -3.77 12.57
C ALA A 177 -10.22 -4.94 12.65
N TRP A 178 -9.75 -6.17 12.38
CA TRP A 178 -10.57 -7.37 12.50
C TRP A 178 -11.06 -7.60 13.93
N VAL A 179 -10.18 -7.47 14.92
CA VAL A 179 -10.55 -7.61 16.34
C VAL A 179 -11.61 -6.56 16.72
N LEU A 180 -11.42 -5.30 16.33
CA LEU A 180 -12.38 -4.23 16.60
C LEU A 180 -13.74 -4.50 15.95
N MET A 181 -13.75 -4.87 14.66
CA MET A 181 -14.98 -5.15 13.92
C MET A 181 -15.72 -6.36 14.50
N ARG A 182 -15.00 -7.43 14.89
CA ARG A 182 -15.60 -8.60 15.54
C ARG A 182 -16.13 -8.29 16.96
N ALA A 183 -15.40 -7.46 17.71
CA ALA A 183 -15.80 -7.07 19.06
C ALA A 183 -17.12 -6.26 19.09
N VAL A 184 -17.35 -5.40 18.09
CA VAL A 184 -18.63 -4.66 17.96
C VAL A 184 -19.72 -5.48 17.26
N GLY A 185 -19.39 -6.66 16.69
CA GLY A 185 -20.34 -7.51 15.97
C GLY A 185 -20.63 -7.05 14.54
N LEU A 186 -19.67 -6.40 13.88
CA LEU A 186 -19.82 -5.98 12.50
C LEU A 186 -19.93 -7.20 11.57
N GLN A 187 -20.96 -7.22 10.72
CA GLN A 187 -21.12 -8.27 9.71
C GLN A 187 -20.02 -8.19 8.66
N ASN A 188 -19.67 -9.35 8.10
CA ASN A 188 -18.65 -9.46 7.06
C ASN A 188 -17.29 -8.82 7.45
N ALA A 189 -16.88 -8.93 8.74
CA ALA A 189 -15.61 -8.36 9.23
C ALA A 189 -14.41 -8.89 8.44
N GLU A 190 -14.43 -10.14 7.99
CA GLU A 190 -13.39 -10.76 7.17
C GLU A 190 -13.26 -10.08 5.79
N PHE A 191 -14.40 -9.76 5.17
CA PHE A 191 -14.44 -9.02 3.91
C PHE A 191 -13.86 -7.61 4.07
N TRP A 192 -14.29 -6.89 5.10
CA TRP A 192 -13.76 -5.55 5.38
C TRP A 192 -12.27 -5.57 5.68
N THR A 193 -11.80 -6.55 6.46
CA THR A 193 -10.37 -6.74 6.74
C THR A 193 -9.58 -6.96 5.47
N PHE A 194 -10.09 -7.79 4.57
CA PHE A 194 -9.46 -8.02 3.27
C PHE A 194 -9.44 -6.76 2.40
N VAL A 195 -10.54 -6.01 2.34
CA VAL A 195 -10.62 -4.73 1.61
C VAL A 195 -9.60 -3.74 2.16
N ILE A 196 -9.50 -3.59 3.50
CA ILE A 196 -8.52 -2.74 4.17
C ILE A 196 -7.10 -3.13 3.76
N PHE A 197 -6.79 -4.44 3.73
CA PHE A 197 -5.47 -4.92 3.35
C PHE A 197 -5.12 -4.56 1.90
N VAL A 198 -6.00 -4.87 0.96
CA VAL A 198 -5.76 -4.65 -0.47
C VAL A 198 -5.68 -3.17 -0.81
N VAL A 199 -6.66 -2.39 -0.34
CA VAL A 199 -6.70 -0.95 -0.62
C VAL A 199 -5.60 -0.21 0.15
N GLY A 200 -5.11 -0.77 1.26
CA GLY A 200 -3.98 -0.28 2.03
C GLY A 200 -2.70 -0.06 1.20
N PHE A 201 -2.51 -0.82 0.12
CA PHE A 201 -1.38 -0.60 -0.80
C PHE A 201 -1.54 0.65 -1.68
N ILE A 202 -2.74 1.22 -1.76
CA ILE A 202 -2.99 2.44 -2.54
C ILE A 202 -2.84 3.65 -1.60
N PRO A 203 -1.85 4.53 -1.83
CA PRO A 203 -1.62 5.69 -0.96
C PRO A 203 -2.89 6.54 -0.82
N ILE A 204 -3.11 7.09 0.38
CA ILE A 204 -4.26 7.93 0.75
C ILE A 204 -5.59 7.17 0.72
N LEU A 205 -5.92 6.46 -0.37
CA LEU A 205 -7.16 5.71 -0.49
C LEU A 205 -7.22 4.58 0.56
N GLY A 206 -6.08 3.92 0.83
CA GLY A 206 -6.00 2.89 1.86
C GLY A 206 -6.44 3.38 3.22
N GLY A 207 -5.89 4.50 3.67
CA GLY A 207 -6.25 5.12 4.94
C GLY A 207 -7.71 5.60 4.99
N ALA A 208 -8.19 6.22 3.92
CA ALA A 208 -9.56 6.71 3.83
C ALA A 208 -10.58 5.55 3.88
N VAL A 209 -10.36 4.49 3.08
CA VAL A 209 -11.25 3.32 3.08
C VAL A 209 -11.19 2.58 4.42
N ALA A 210 -9.99 2.34 4.95
CA ALA A 210 -9.82 1.65 6.23
C ALA A 210 -10.45 2.42 7.40
N GLY A 211 -10.30 3.75 7.41
CA GLY A 211 -10.79 4.58 8.49
C GLY A 211 -12.27 4.93 8.42
N LEU A 212 -12.90 4.90 7.25
CA LEU A 212 -14.27 5.38 7.05
C LEU A 212 -15.26 4.28 6.64
N ALA A 213 -14.87 3.32 5.78
CA ALA A 213 -15.85 2.40 5.22
C ALA A 213 -16.47 1.45 6.26
N PRO A 214 -15.73 0.79 7.17
CA PRO A 214 -16.35 -0.02 8.22
C PRO A 214 -17.21 0.79 9.19
N PRO A 215 -16.81 1.98 9.70
CA PRO A 215 -17.70 2.83 10.50
C PRO A 215 -18.97 3.24 9.77
N MET A 216 -18.89 3.61 8.49
CA MET A 216 -20.08 3.96 7.69
C MET A 216 -21.01 2.76 7.53
N PHE A 217 -20.46 1.56 7.30
CA PHE A 217 -21.25 0.34 7.25
C PHE A 217 -21.91 0.04 8.60
N ALA A 218 -21.21 0.27 9.71
CA ALA A 218 -21.77 0.12 11.06
C ALA A 218 -22.95 1.07 11.34
N LEU A 219 -22.93 2.32 10.81
CA LEU A 219 -24.06 3.26 10.93
C LEU A 219 -25.34 2.68 10.32
N VAL A 220 -25.20 1.92 9.25
CA VAL A 220 -26.34 1.32 8.54
C VAL A 220 -26.76 -0.01 9.17
N GLN A 221 -25.80 -0.79 9.67
CA GLN A 221 -26.07 -2.10 10.26
C GLN A 221 -26.74 -2.02 11.63
N PHE A 222 -26.34 -1.06 12.47
CA PHE A 222 -26.79 -0.95 13.86
C PHE A 222 -27.79 0.19 14.04
N GLU A 223 -28.77 0.02 14.92
CA GLU A 223 -29.69 1.08 15.32
C GLU A 223 -28.98 2.17 16.14
N SER A 224 -27.95 1.78 16.92
CA SER A 224 -27.14 2.66 17.75
C SER A 224 -25.96 3.23 16.99
N TYR A 225 -25.56 4.48 17.27
CA TYR A 225 -24.36 5.13 16.73
C TYR A 225 -23.06 4.68 17.40
N TRP A 226 -23.13 4.03 18.60
CA TRP A 226 -21.95 3.65 19.36
C TRP A 226 -21.01 2.69 18.63
N PRO A 227 -21.46 1.61 17.95
CA PRO A 227 -20.58 0.73 17.19
C PRO A 227 -19.79 1.47 16.11
N ALA A 228 -20.44 2.38 15.39
CA ALA A 228 -19.79 3.19 14.37
C ALA A 228 -18.74 4.14 14.97
N LEU A 229 -19.05 4.78 16.09
CA LEU A 229 -18.12 5.67 16.79
C LEU A 229 -16.90 4.91 17.34
N ILE A 230 -17.11 3.73 17.93
CA ILE A 230 -16.02 2.86 18.42
C ILE A 230 -15.10 2.46 17.27
N LEU A 231 -15.67 2.04 16.13
CA LEU A 231 -14.90 1.69 14.95
C LEU A 231 -14.17 2.90 14.37
N LEU A 232 -14.82 4.06 14.27
CA LEU A 232 -14.20 5.26 13.75
C LEU A 232 -12.98 5.66 14.59
N ILE A 233 -13.15 5.77 15.89
CA ILE A 233 -12.06 6.17 16.80
C ILE A 233 -10.97 5.09 16.82
N GLY A 234 -11.35 3.82 16.95
CA GLY A 234 -10.41 2.71 17.03
C GLY A 234 -9.58 2.55 15.75
N LEU A 235 -10.21 2.59 14.58
CA LEU A 235 -9.51 2.47 13.30
C LEU A 235 -8.62 3.69 13.03
N GLN A 236 -9.10 4.92 13.32
CA GLN A 236 -8.27 6.11 13.18
C GLN A 236 -7.07 6.10 14.12
N ALA A 237 -7.23 5.62 15.35
CA ALA A 237 -6.12 5.47 16.30
C ALA A 237 -5.07 4.48 15.77
N VAL A 238 -5.49 3.33 15.24
CA VAL A 238 -4.58 2.34 14.66
C VAL A 238 -3.85 2.89 13.44
N LEU A 239 -4.58 3.51 12.52
CA LEU A 239 -4.00 4.13 11.32
C LEU A 239 -3.00 5.23 11.69
N PHE A 240 -3.32 6.04 12.70
CA PHE A 240 -2.44 7.09 13.20
C PHE A 240 -1.16 6.51 13.82
N ILE A 241 -1.29 5.51 14.70
CA ILE A 241 -0.14 4.88 15.36
C ILE A 241 0.75 4.17 14.34
N VAL A 242 0.16 3.37 13.45
CA VAL A 242 0.94 2.64 12.44
C VAL A 242 1.57 3.61 11.44
N GLY A 243 0.83 4.57 10.91
CA GLY A 243 1.29 5.49 9.87
C GLY A 243 2.32 6.50 10.36
N ASN A 244 2.22 6.98 11.62
CA ASN A 244 3.11 8.04 12.10
C ASN A 244 4.26 7.52 12.98
N TRP A 245 4.18 6.31 13.54
CA TRP A 245 5.20 5.82 14.46
C TRP A 245 5.86 4.52 13.98
N ILE A 246 5.07 3.53 13.53
CA ILE A 246 5.60 2.21 13.19
C ILE A 246 6.18 2.24 11.77
N GLN A 247 5.39 2.71 10.81
CA GLN A 247 5.78 2.73 9.40
C GLN A 247 7.07 3.52 9.14
N PRO A 248 7.26 4.76 9.64
CA PRO A 248 8.51 5.49 9.46
C PRO A 248 9.73 4.79 10.06
N ARG A 249 9.56 4.14 11.22
CA ARG A 249 10.65 3.37 11.85
C ARG A 249 11.06 2.13 11.07
N MET A 250 10.10 1.50 10.38
CA MET A 250 10.36 0.34 9.52
C MET A 250 10.92 0.74 8.16
N GLN A 251 10.53 1.89 7.64
CA GLN A 251 10.99 2.40 6.35
C GLN A 251 12.46 2.83 6.40
N GLY A 252 12.91 3.44 7.53
CA GLY A 252 14.26 4.00 7.66
C GLY A 252 14.56 4.98 6.52
N ASP A 253 15.83 5.08 6.15
CA ASP A 253 16.30 5.97 5.08
C ASP A 253 16.02 5.41 3.65
N ASN A 254 15.42 4.23 3.54
CA ASN A 254 15.27 3.51 2.27
C ASN A 254 14.07 3.95 1.41
N GLN A 255 13.17 4.78 1.93
CA GLN A 255 11.95 5.21 1.21
C GLN A 255 11.80 6.73 1.19
N ASN A 256 12.84 7.36 0.70
CA ASN A 256 12.93 8.81 0.61
C ASN A 256 12.27 9.33 -0.67
N ILE A 257 10.93 9.21 -0.77
CA ILE A 257 10.16 9.74 -1.89
C ILE A 257 9.28 10.88 -1.42
N ASP A 258 9.30 11.98 -2.17
CA ASP A 258 8.43 13.14 -1.91
C ASP A 258 6.94 12.75 -2.01
N PRO A 259 6.09 13.14 -1.03
CA PRO A 259 4.65 12.86 -1.06
C PRO A 259 3.93 13.37 -2.32
N VAL A 260 4.38 14.48 -2.90
CA VAL A 260 3.81 15.01 -4.15
C VAL A 260 4.08 14.05 -5.31
N VAL A 261 5.28 13.46 -5.36
CA VAL A 261 5.63 12.45 -6.37
C VAL A 261 4.77 11.20 -6.23
N VAL A 262 4.49 10.77 -5.00
CA VAL A 262 3.58 9.64 -4.73
C VAL A 262 2.18 9.92 -5.28
N LEU A 263 1.66 11.16 -5.07
CA LEU A 263 0.36 11.58 -5.60
C LEU A 263 0.34 11.65 -7.12
N LEU A 264 1.39 12.21 -7.73
CA LEU A 264 1.53 12.27 -9.19
C LEU A 264 1.63 10.87 -9.80
N ALA A 265 2.40 9.97 -9.17
CA ALA A 265 2.49 8.58 -9.58
C ALA A 265 1.12 7.88 -9.47
N LEU A 266 0.38 8.12 -8.39
CA LEU A 266 -0.98 7.59 -8.21
C LEU A 266 -1.92 8.06 -9.33
N ALA A 267 -1.91 9.35 -9.65
CA ALA A 267 -2.74 9.91 -10.71
C ALA A 267 -2.34 9.37 -12.10
N LEU A 268 -1.03 9.33 -12.40
CA LEU A 268 -0.50 8.85 -13.67
C LEU A 268 -0.83 7.37 -13.90
N TRP A 269 -0.41 6.52 -12.99
CA TRP A 269 -0.58 5.07 -13.12
C TRP A 269 -2.03 4.65 -12.97
N GLY A 270 -2.80 5.38 -12.14
CA GLY A 270 -4.24 5.21 -12.01
C GLY A 270 -4.97 5.50 -13.33
N LYS A 271 -4.59 6.55 -14.05
CA LYS A 271 -5.15 6.87 -15.36
C LYS A 271 -4.76 5.84 -16.43
N LEU A 272 -3.53 5.33 -16.39
CA LEU A 272 -3.02 4.40 -17.41
C LEU A 272 -3.55 2.96 -17.21
N TRP A 273 -3.56 2.47 -15.98
CA TRP A 273 -3.85 1.06 -15.66
C TRP A 273 -4.98 0.86 -14.64
N GLY A 274 -5.73 1.92 -14.30
CA GLY A 274 -6.84 1.86 -13.35
C GLY A 274 -6.36 1.47 -11.94
N VAL A 275 -7.16 0.67 -11.24
CA VAL A 275 -6.89 0.24 -9.86
C VAL A 275 -5.55 -0.49 -9.72
N ILE A 276 -5.18 -1.29 -10.72
CA ILE A 276 -3.89 -2.00 -10.75
C ILE A 276 -2.72 -0.99 -10.79
N GLY A 277 -2.86 0.08 -11.58
CA GLY A 277 -1.89 1.16 -11.64
C GLY A 277 -1.77 1.92 -10.32
N MET A 278 -2.89 2.20 -9.67
CA MET A 278 -2.91 2.83 -8.34
C MET A 278 -2.16 1.98 -7.29
N PHE A 279 -2.40 0.68 -7.29
CA PHE A 279 -1.73 -0.27 -6.40
C PHE A 279 -0.21 -0.30 -6.62
N LEU A 280 0.23 -0.23 -7.88
CA LEU A 280 1.64 -0.28 -8.24
C LEU A 280 2.33 1.10 -8.26
N SER A 281 1.59 2.19 -8.02
CA SER A 281 2.09 3.55 -8.20
C SER A 281 3.37 3.83 -7.40
N THR A 282 3.38 3.52 -6.12
CA THR A 282 4.55 3.76 -5.26
C THR A 282 5.73 2.84 -5.60
N PRO A 283 5.56 1.50 -5.75
CA PRO A 283 6.66 0.66 -6.20
C PRO A 283 7.26 1.08 -7.54
N LEU A 284 6.43 1.55 -8.47
CA LEU A 284 6.91 2.06 -9.76
C LEU A 284 7.63 3.40 -9.63
N ALA A 285 7.21 4.26 -8.71
CA ALA A 285 7.92 5.50 -8.41
C ALA A 285 9.29 5.21 -7.77
N VAL A 286 9.36 4.28 -6.80
CA VAL A 286 10.63 3.79 -6.22
C VAL A 286 11.55 3.26 -7.32
N LEU A 287 11.04 2.41 -8.19
CA LEU A 287 11.77 1.83 -9.31
C LEU A 287 12.28 2.92 -10.27
N ALA A 288 11.40 3.88 -10.63
CA ALA A 288 11.77 4.98 -11.52
C ALA A 288 12.87 5.85 -10.91
N MET A 289 12.73 6.25 -9.64
CA MET A 289 13.72 7.04 -8.91
C MET A 289 15.07 6.30 -8.88
N ALA A 290 15.06 5.00 -8.59
CA ALA A 290 16.25 4.17 -8.55
C ALA A 290 16.98 4.13 -9.90
N ILE A 291 16.25 3.93 -11.00
CA ILE A 291 16.81 3.92 -12.35
C ILE A 291 17.36 5.31 -12.72
N LEU A 292 16.59 6.36 -12.47
CA LEU A 292 16.99 7.72 -12.84
C LEU A 292 18.21 8.23 -12.06
N ALA A 293 18.40 7.76 -10.82
CA ALA A 293 19.56 8.12 -10.00
C ALA A 293 20.89 7.57 -10.55
N GLU A 294 20.87 6.46 -11.27
CA GLU A 294 22.07 5.83 -11.82
C GLU A 294 22.66 6.55 -13.05
N PHE A 295 21.83 7.30 -13.78
CA PHE A 295 22.30 7.99 -14.98
C PHE A 295 22.57 9.47 -14.68
N LYS A 296 23.81 9.94 -14.94
CA LYS A 296 24.21 11.35 -14.70
C LYS A 296 23.27 12.37 -15.34
N GLY A 297 22.71 12.07 -16.51
CA GLY A 297 21.79 12.96 -17.23
C GLY A 297 20.39 13.08 -16.63
N SER A 298 19.91 12.07 -15.89
CA SER A 298 18.58 12.03 -15.27
C SER A 298 18.60 12.13 -13.75
N ARG A 299 19.79 12.17 -13.12
CA ARG A 299 19.94 12.22 -11.64
C ARG A 299 19.20 13.42 -11.03
N TRP A 300 19.12 14.55 -11.73
CA TRP A 300 18.35 15.70 -11.27
C TRP A 300 16.86 15.42 -11.09
N ILE A 301 16.29 14.51 -11.91
CA ILE A 301 14.89 14.08 -11.76
C ILE A 301 14.76 13.21 -10.49
N ALA A 302 15.71 12.30 -10.27
CA ALA A 302 15.72 11.48 -9.05
C ALA A 302 15.84 12.35 -7.78
N ILE A 303 16.65 13.40 -7.82
CA ILE A 303 16.77 14.41 -6.74
C ILE A 303 15.42 15.10 -6.49
N LEU A 304 14.70 15.49 -7.54
CA LEU A 304 13.35 16.08 -7.42
C LEU A 304 12.30 15.08 -6.90
N MET A 305 12.52 13.80 -7.15
CA MET A 305 11.61 12.74 -6.67
C MET A 305 11.87 12.37 -5.21
N SER A 306 13.04 12.67 -4.67
CA SER A 306 13.39 12.38 -3.28
C SER A 306 12.83 13.44 -2.33
N GLY A 307 12.53 13.07 -1.09
CA GLY A 307 11.98 13.96 -0.07
C GLY A 307 13.00 14.92 0.53
N ASP A 308 14.29 14.56 0.52
CA ASP A 308 15.38 15.35 1.11
C ASP A 308 16.43 15.84 0.09
N GLY A 309 16.28 15.49 -1.19
CA GLY A 309 17.23 15.81 -2.24
C GLY A 309 18.35 14.76 -2.40
N GLU A 310 18.36 13.72 -1.60
CA GLU A 310 19.35 12.64 -1.68
C GLU A 310 18.65 11.31 -2.03
N PRO A 311 18.47 10.97 -3.31
CA PRO A 311 17.68 9.81 -3.74
C PRO A 311 18.24 8.47 -3.23
N TYR A 312 19.56 8.43 -2.95
CA TYR A 312 20.23 7.33 -2.24
C TYR A 312 21.40 7.89 -1.43
N PRO A 313 21.61 7.44 -0.17
CA PRO A 313 22.84 7.72 0.55
C PRO A 313 24.03 7.20 -0.27
N ASP A 314 25.05 8.04 -0.49
CA ASP A 314 26.26 7.59 -1.16
C ASP A 314 26.93 6.49 -0.32
N ASP A 315 27.05 5.26 -0.88
CA ASP A 315 27.75 4.14 -0.24
C ASP A 315 29.26 4.43 -0.02
N ASP A 316 29.77 5.54 -0.56
CA ASP A 316 31.15 5.98 -0.40
C ASP A 316 31.47 6.60 0.98
N GLU A 317 30.46 6.90 1.82
CA GLU A 317 30.68 7.43 3.17
C GLU A 317 30.74 6.39 4.29
N GLY A 318 30.75 5.10 3.97
CA GLY A 318 31.00 4.01 4.95
C GLY A 318 32.38 4.08 5.66
N GLY A 319 33.19 5.09 5.35
CA GLY A 319 34.52 5.31 5.92
C GLY A 319 34.80 6.72 6.46
N ALA A 320 34.00 7.70 6.15
CA ALA A 320 34.25 9.08 6.58
C ALA A 320 33.24 9.50 7.64
N ARG A 321 33.68 9.54 8.90
CA ARG A 321 32.99 10.16 10.05
C ARG A 321 32.28 11.44 9.62
N LYS A 322 31.01 11.61 10.02
CA LYS A 322 30.28 12.88 10.03
C LYS A 322 31.25 14.02 10.35
N ARG A 323 31.62 14.80 9.35
CA ARG A 323 32.32 16.05 9.59
C ARG A 323 31.38 16.93 10.39
N PRO A 324 31.74 17.35 11.61
CA PRO A 324 30.94 18.34 12.30
C PRO A 324 30.82 19.57 11.42
N ALA A 325 29.62 20.12 11.33
CA ALA A 325 29.35 21.35 10.59
C ALA A 325 30.45 22.39 10.89
N PRO A 326 30.98 23.14 9.89
CA PRO A 326 31.97 24.15 10.11
C PRO A 326 31.39 25.15 11.13
N ARG A 327 32.04 25.23 12.29
CA ARG A 327 31.70 26.25 13.28
C ARG A 327 31.88 27.59 12.57
N VAL A 328 30.78 28.28 12.35
CA VAL A 328 30.81 29.69 11.99
C VAL A 328 31.56 30.40 13.11
N ASN A 329 32.80 30.79 12.83
CA ASN A 329 33.58 31.61 13.77
C ASN A 329 32.78 32.89 14.04
N ALA A 330 32.33 33.02 15.29
CA ALA A 330 31.86 34.32 15.80
C ALA A 330 32.99 35.33 15.64
N PRO A 331 32.68 36.56 15.24
CA PRO A 331 33.71 37.62 15.11
C PRO A 331 34.43 37.78 16.47
N GLN A 332 35.74 37.63 16.46
CA GLN A 332 36.57 38.00 17.59
C GLN A 332 36.37 39.52 17.85
N ALA A 333 35.81 39.81 19.03
CA ALA A 333 35.80 41.19 19.52
C ALA A 333 37.27 41.63 19.74
N ASP A 334 37.72 42.59 18.94
CA ASP A 334 38.95 43.31 19.15
C ASP A 334 38.88 44.04 20.52
N THR A 335 39.59 43.50 21.48
CA THR A 335 39.96 44.22 22.70
C THR A 335 41.34 44.79 22.48
N ASP A 336 41.42 45.91 21.79
CA ASP A 336 42.58 46.75 21.81
C ASP A 336 42.33 47.86 22.87
N VAL A 337 42.87 47.66 24.04
CA VAL A 337 43.04 48.68 25.09
C VAL A 337 44.53 48.98 25.15
N SER A 338 44.94 49.97 24.40
CA SER A 338 46.28 50.55 24.55
C SER A 338 46.38 51.42 25.81
N ASP A 339 47.33 51.09 26.60
CA ASP A 339 47.94 51.95 27.54
C ASP A 339 48.51 53.27 26.85
N ARG A 340 48.00 54.40 27.25
CA ARG A 340 48.76 55.55 27.67
C ARG A 340 47.83 56.70 28.10
#